data_874c0722c6f17bfaaa0e684569f03d3e
#
_entry.id   874c0722c6f17bfaaa0e684569f03d3e
#
_cell.length_a   1.000
_cell.length_b   1.000
_cell.length_c   1.000
_cell.angle_alpha   90.00
_cell.angle_beta   90.00
_cell.angle_gamma   90.00
#
_symmetry.space_group_name_H-M   'P 1'
#
loop_
_entity.id
_entity.type
_entity.pdbx_description
1 polymer ?
#
loop_
_entity_poly.entity_id
_entity_poly.type
_entity_poly.pdbx_seq_one_letter_code
_entity_poly.pdbx_strand_id
1 'polypeptide(L)'
;GSYAVRQGDTLYSISWRLGVDFRELASLNKLEAPYNIYKGQVLRTVFVAKNASMSTLTERSVAENSRPKDAKVTKSQQTKKNRSGEDKKSMQQTLAASGRTARVARAPKKSEQGKFDTWSWPVKFPPASRFGSGNKGLDFNIKKKQQIVSAGQGTVVYAGNGIAGFERLIIVKHSESLLSAYSFNGRIITRERRNVAVNDILGEILPISTKREVFHFELRRNGQPVNPEQVLPKKVS
;
A
#
# COMPACT_ATOMS: atom_id res chain seq x y z
N GLY A 1 14.60 -4.57 13.77
CA GLY A 1 14.57 -5.70 12.85
C GLY A 1 14.72 -5.26 11.41
N SER A 2 14.93 -6.22 10.55
CA SER A 2 15.05 -6.02 9.11
C SER A 2 14.33 -7.13 8.37
N TYR A 3 13.96 -6.86 7.11
CA TYR A 3 13.32 -7.80 6.20
C TYR A 3 13.99 -7.74 4.83
N ALA A 4 14.46 -8.87 4.31
CA ALA A 4 14.99 -8.97 2.95
C ALA A 4 13.83 -9.23 1.97
N VAL A 5 13.64 -8.32 1.01
CA VAL A 5 12.59 -8.37 0.00
C VAL A 5 12.76 -9.62 -0.87
N ARG A 6 11.70 -10.40 -1.03
CA ARG A 6 11.63 -11.59 -1.85
C ARG A 6 11.02 -11.30 -3.21
N GLN A 7 11.20 -12.20 -4.14
CA GLN A 7 10.51 -12.10 -5.43
C GLN A 7 9.00 -12.14 -5.24
N GLY A 8 8.27 -11.19 -5.88
CA GLY A 8 6.82 -11.06 -5.77
C GLY A 8 6.34 -10.28 -4.54
N ASP A 9 7.25 -9.81 -3.68
CA ASP A 9 6.86 -8.90 -2.59
C ASP A 9 6.53 -7.51 -3.14
N THR A 10 5.53 -6.88 -2.55
CA THR A 10 5.27 -5.44 -2.64
C THR A 10 5.40 -4.83 -1.25
N LEU A 11 5.60 -3.51 -1.16
CA LEU A 11 5.62 -2.85 0.15
C LEU A 11 4.31 -3.11 0.92
N TYR A 12 3.19 -3.18 0.21
CA TYR A 12 1.88 -3.47 0.78
C TYR A 12 1.79 -4.90 1.35
N SER A 13 2.31 -5.91 0.64
CA SER A 13 2.30 -7.29 1.13
C SER A 13 3.20 -7.48 2.36
N ILE A 14 4.35 -6.80 2.38
CA ILE A 14 5.26 -6.83 3.53
C ILE A 14 4.63 -6.13 4.74
N SER A 15 4.07 -4.92 4.56
CA SER A 15 3.39 -4.19 5.63
C SER A 15 2.19 -4.96 6.17
N TRP A 16 1.43 -5.61 5.29
CA TRP A 16 0.32 -6.49 5.68
C TRP A 16 0.78 -7.62 6.59
N ARG A 17 1.85 -8.32 6.20
CA ARG A 17 2.45 -9.42 6.99
C ARG A 17 2.93 -8.94 8.35
N LEU A 18 3.54 -7.77 8.42
CA LEU A 18 4.06 -7.17 9.65
C LEU A 18 2.98 -6.55 10.53
N GLY A 19 1.76 -6.37 10.02
CA GLY A 19 0.66 -5.74 10.76
C GLY A 19 0.85 -4.23 10.96
N VAL A 20 1.54 -3.55 10.04
CA VAL A 20 1.89 -2.14 10.12
C VAL A 20 1.32 -1.35 8.94
N ASP A 21 1.26 -0.03 9.09
CA ASP A 21 0.89 0.84 7.99
C ASP A 21 2.01 0.87 6.93
N PHE A 22 1.65 0.70 5.65
CA PHE A 22 2.62 0.72 4.55
C PHE A 22 3.35 2.06 4.43
N ARG A 23 2.70 3.17 4.81
CA ARG A 23 3.31 4.51 4.79
C ARG A 23 4.34 4.67 5.88
N GLU A 24 4.11 4.07 7.06
CA GLU A 24 5.11 4.03 8.13
C GLU A 24 6.33 3.20 7.69
N LEU A 25 6.08 2.04 7.06
CA LEU A 25 7.15 1.21 6.50
C LEU A 25 7.90 1.96 5.39
N ALA A 26 7.20 2.68 4.51
CA ALA A 26 7.79 3.51 3.47
C ALA A 26 8.67 4.62 4.05
N SER A 27 8.13 5.38 5.00
CA SER A 27 8.83 6.48 5.65
C SER A 27 10.10 6.02 6.37
N LEU A 28 10.02 4.90 7.10
CA LEU A 28 11.17 4.29 7.79
C LEU A 28 12.30 3.93 6.83
N ASN A 29 11.96 3.61 5.58
CA ASN A 29 12.89 3.20 4.54
C ASN A 29 13.14 4.26 3.46
N LYS A 30 12.63 5.50 3.65
CA LYS A 30 12.78 6.62 2.71
C LYS A 30 12.27 6.27 1.30
N LEU A 31 11.16 5.52 1.24
CA LEU A 31 10.53 5.12 -0.01
C LEU A 31 9.42 6.12 -0.37
N GLU A 32 9.44 6.59 -1.60
CA GLU A 32 8.41 7.47 -2.16
C GLU A 32 7.47 6.69 -3.08
N ALA A 33 6.26 7.23 -3.28
CA ALA A 33 5.32 6.64 -4.23
C ALA A 33 5.95 6.56 -5.64
N PRO A 34 5.78 5.47 -6.35
CA PRO A 34 4.86 4.34 -6.15
C PRO A 34 5.38 3.20 -5.25
N TYR A 35 6.33 3.46 -4.35
CA TYR A 35 6.86 2.52 -3.35
C TYR A 35 7.53 1.28 -3.97
N ASN A 36 8.33 1.49 -5.00
CA ASN A 36 9.06 0.40 -5.66
C ASN A 36 10.10 -0.20 -4.70
N ILE A 37 10.11 -1.51 -4.63
CA ILE A 37 11.11 -2.29 -3.90
C ILE A 37 11.66 -3.38 -4.80
N TYR A 38 12.85 -3.87 -4.51
CA TYR A 38 13.55 -4.82 -5.36
C TYR A 38 13.96 -6.05 -4.57
N LYS A 39 13.96 -7.22 -5.23
CA LYS A 39 14.43 -8.47 -4.63
C LYS A 39 15.83 -8.29 -4.04
N GLY A 40 16.02 -8.72 -2.80
CA GLY A 40 17.26 -8.60 -2.04
C GLY A 40 17.43 -7.26 -1.32
N GLN A 41 16.60 -6.25 -1.58
CA GLN A 41 16.60 -5.01 -0.81
C GLN A 41 16.27 -5.32 0.66
N VAL A 42 17.02 -4.72 1.58
CA VAL A 42 16.79 -4.88 3.01
C VAL A 42 15.98 -3.69 3.53
N LEU A 43 14.78 -3.97 4.02
CA LEU A 43 13.92 -2.98 4.65
C LEU A 43 14.08 -3.00 6.16
N ARG A 44 14.15 -1.83 6.78
CA ARG A 44 14.04 -1.67 8.23
C ARG A 44 12.60 -1.94 8.65
N THR A 45 12.42 -2.70 9.74
CA THR A 45 11.11 -3.11 10.26
C THR A 45 10.94 -2.86 11.75
N VAL A 46 11.82 -2.08 12.36
CA VAL A 46 11.69 -1.69 13.77
C VAL A 46 10.71 -0.55 13.86
N PHE A 47 9.54 -0.86 14.35
CA PHE A 47 8.54 0.11 14.73
C PHE A 47 8.70 0.37 16.22
N VAL A 48 9.05 1.60 16.60
CA VAL A 48 8.94 2.03 17.98
C VAL A 48 7.43 2.04 18.26
N ALA A 49 6.99 1.12 19.13
CA ALA A 49 5.59 1.02 19.52
C ALA A 49 5.13 2.40 20.05
N LYS A 50 4.26 3.06 19.31
CA LYS A 50 3.52 4.24 19.77
C LYS A 50 2.42 3.83 20.75
N ASN A 51 2.78 3.12 21.81
CA ASN A 51 1.96 2.84 22.96
C ASN A 51 2.74 3.19 24.22
N ALA A 52 3.03 4.48 24.39
CA ALA A 52 3.33 5.03 25.70
C ALA A 52 2.36 6.20 25.87
N SER A 53 1.37 5.97 26.69
CA SER A 53 0.47 6.94 27.28
C SER A 53 1.19 8.25 27.58
N MET A 54 0.59 9.34 27.12
CA MET A 54 0.86 10.66 27.63
C MET A 54 0.45 10.68 29.11
N SER A 55 1.41 10.58 29.98
CA SER A 55 1.24 10.90 31.41
C SER A 55 2.46 11.67 31.88
N THR A 56 2.22 12.93 32.14
CA THR A 56 2.90 13.83 33.07
C THR A 56 4.41 14.01 32.93
N LEU A 57 4.76 15.09 32.26
CA LEU A 57 5.99 15.84 32.55
C LEU A 57 5.69 16.80 33.68
N THR A 58 6.30 16.56 34.84
CA THR A 58 6.54 17.56 35.84
C THR A 58 8.02 17.88 35.83
N GLU A 59 8.29 19.16 35.70
CA GLU A 59 9.58 19.81 35.67
C GLU A 59 10.50 19.39 36.84
N ARG A 60 11.78 19.30 36.57
CA ARG A 60 12.80 19.88 37.47
C ARG A 60 14.07 20.21 36.68
N SER A 61 14.28 21.48 36.55
CA SER A 61 15.53 22.18 36.32
C SER A 61 16.56 21.84 37.42
N VAL A 62 17.84 21.72 37.06
CA VAL A 62 18.94 22.42 37.75
C VAL A 62 20.18 22.40 36.82
N ALA A 63 20.77 23.57 36.77
CA ALA A 63 21.95 24.00 36.04
C ALA A 63 23.24 23.31 36.54
N GLU A 64 24.28 23.27 35.69
CA GLU A 64 25.58 23.91 35.95
C GLU A 64 26.65 23.49 34.91
N ASN A 65 27.02 24.41 34.11
CA ASN A 65 28.29 25.09 33.94
C ASN A 65 29.55 24.22 33.75
N SER A 66 30.20 24.34 32.60
CA SER A 66 31.60 24.70 32.42
C SER A 66 32.03 24.66 30.95
N ARG A 67 32.34 25.80 30.40
CA ARG A 67 33.31 26.07 29.30
C ARG A 67 34.71 26.27 29.95
N PRO A 68 35.81 26.45 29.21
CA PRO A 68 36.05 26.67 27.80
C PRO A 68 37.40 26.12 27.22
N LYS A 69 37.65 26.59 25.96
CA LYS A 69 38.95 26.96 25.28
C LYS A 69 39.60 25.91 24.38
N ASP A 70 39.79 26.27 23.19
CA ASP A 70 40.62 27.06 22.28
C ASP A 70 41.46 26.16 21.37
N ALA A 71 41.51 26.36 20.17
CA ALA A 71 42.24 27.12 19.16
C ALA A 71 42.45 26.21 17.92
N LYS A 72 42.39 26.61 16.72
CA LYS A 72 42.94 27.64 15.86
C LYS A 72 43.19 27.04 14.47
N VAL A 73 42.50 27.55 13.47
CA VAL A 73 42.98 28.09 12.17
C VAL A 73 43.98 27.27 11.33
N THR A 74 43.64 26.97 10.04
CA THR A 74 44.36 27.50 8.91
C THR A 74 43.56 27.42 7.58
N LYS A 75 43.62 28.52 6.84
CA LYS A 75 43.16 28.82 5.49
C LYS A 75 44.07 28.25 4.40
N SER A 76 43.52 28.06 3.21
CA SER A 76 44.06 28.49 1.88
C SER A 76 43.12 27.92 0.80
N GLN A 77 42.36 28.70 0.08
CA GLN A 77 42.61 29.59 -1.05
C GLN A 77 43.08 28.86 -2.33
N GLN A 78 42.10 28.86 -3.28
CA GLN A 78 42.13 29.56 -4.58
C GLN A 78 42.93 28.84 -5.69
N THR A 79 42.39 28.70 -6.88
CA THR A 79 42.25 29.61 -8.03
C THR A 79 41.59 28.90 -9.23
N LYS A 80 40.56 29.47 -9.86
CA LYS A 80 40.50 30.14 -11.17
C LYS A 80 41.03 29.30 -12.37
N LYS A 81 40.37 29.19 -13.49
CA LYS A 81 39.69 30.05 -14.46
C LYS A 81 39.76 29.38 -15.85
N ASN A 82 38.81 29.46 -16.65
CA ASN A 82 38.53 30.08 -17.93
C ASN A 82 38.03 29.15 -19.04
N ARG A 83 36.90 29.60 -19.61
CA ARG A 83 36.61 30.10 -20.98
C ARG A 83 36.60 29.03 -22.09
N SER A 84 35.62 28.95 -22.84
CA SER A 84 34.77 29.71 -23.76
C SER A 84 34.78 29.03 -25.13
N GLY A 85 33.70 29.08 -25.86
CA GLY A 85 33.62 28.76 -27.28
C GLY A 85 32.17 28.53 -27.74
N GLU A 86 31.57 29.61 -28.19
CA GLU A 86 30.37 29.66 -29.01
C GLU A 86 30.59 28.90 -30.33
N ASP A 87 29.52 28.31 -30.91
CA ASP A 87 29.06 28.80 -32.18
C ASP A 87 27.68 28.27 -32.60
N LYS A 88 26.98 29.22 -33.20
CA LYS A 88 25.65 29.18 -33.79
C LYS A 88 25.61 28.46 -35.14
N LYS A 89 24.45 27.88 -35.50
CA LYS A 89 23.70 28.13 -36.76
C LYS A 89 22.56 27.10 -36.88
N SER A 90 21.34 27.48 -36.71
CA SER A 90 20.36 27.93 -37.71
C SER A 90 20.25 27.05 -38.95
N MET A 91 19.13 26.36 -39.10
CA MET A 91 18.39 26.37 -40.37
C MET A 91 16.92 25.90 -40.15
N GLN A 92 16.05 26.82 -40.50
CA GLN A 92 14.60 26.62 -40.69
C GLN A 92 14.35 25.99 -42.07
N GLN A 93 13.25 25.23 -42.15
CA GLN A 93 12.21 25.24 -43.19
C GLN A 93 11.40 23.94 -43.15
N THR A 94 10.20 23.94 -42.85
CA THR A 94 8.89 24.31 -43.41
C THR A 94 8.11 23.13 -44.04
N LEU A 95 6.83 23.06 -43.64
CA LEU A 95 5.62 22.56 -44.34
C LEU A 95 5.39 21.04 -44.33
N ALA A 96 4.24 20.50 -44.07
CA ALA A 96 2.86 20.94 -43.92
C ALA A 96 2.01 19.81 -43.39
N ALA A 97 1.02 20.17 -42.62
CA ALA A 97 -0.32 19.62 -42.48
C ALA A 97 -0.59 18.10 -42.63
N SER A 98 -0.98 17.44 -41.57
CA SER A 98 -2.19 16.63 -41.54
C SER A 98 -2.67 16.49 -40.09
N GLY A 99 -3.84 17.04 -39.83
CA GLY A 99 -4.48 17.05 -38.52
C GLY A 99 -4.93 15.64 -38.12
N ARG A 100 -4.43 15.23 -36.97
CA ARG A 100 -5.13 14.29 -36.09
C ARG A 100 -5.00 14.83 -34.68
N THR A 101 -6.09 15.36 -34.19
CA THR A 101 -6.29 15.76 -32.81
C THR A 101 -5.95 14.59 -31.87
N ALA A 102 -4.71 14.52 -31.42
CA ALA A 102 -4.35 13.72 -30.27
C ALA A 102 -5.05 14.37 -29.07
N ARG A 103 -6.08 13.74 -28.60
CA ARG A 103 -6.74 14.02 -27.33
C ARG A 103 -5.70 13.86 -26.25
N VAL A 104 -5.11 14.99 -25.82
CA VAL A 104 -4.24 15.06 -24.67
C VAL A 104 -5.04 14.50 -23.49
N ALA A 105 -4.67 13.30 -23.04
CA ALA A 105 -5.21 12.72 -21.83
C ALA A 105 -4.80 13.66 -20.68
N ARG A 106 -5.79 14.43 -20.24
CA ARG A 106 -5.71 15.30 -19.08
C ARG A 106 -5.28 14.45 -17.89
N ALA A 107 -4.12 14.77 -17.29
CA ALA A 107 -3.68 14.18 -16.05
C ALA A 107 -4.84 14.18 -15.04
N PRO A 108 -5.08 13.10 -14.31
CA PRO A 108 -6.15 13.06 -13.33
C PRO A 108 -5.84 14.12 -12.27
N LYS A 109 -6.71 15.12 -12.19
CA LYS A 109 -6.77 16.07 -11.08
C LYS A 109 -6.81 15.24 -9.80
N LYS A 110 -5.94 15.59 -8.83
CA LYS A 110 -5.96 15.16 -7.44
C LYS A 110 -7.41 15.22 -6.97
N SER A 111 -8.12 14.11 -7.06
CA SER A 111 -9.49 14.04 -6.61
C SER A 111 -9.46 13.97 -5.10
N GLU A 112 -9.97 15.02 -4.53
CA GLU A 112 -10.51 15.14 -3.20
C GLU A 112 -11.13 13.83 -2.73
N GLN A 113 -11.05 13.60 -1.44
CA GLN A 113 -11.74 12.61 -0.63
C GLN A 113 -13.04 12.11 -1.28
N GLY A 114 -12.91 11.19 -2.25
CA GLY A 114 -14.05 10.61 -2.95
C GLY A 114 -14.91 9.88 -1.92
N LYS A 115 -16.15 10.26 -1.83
CA LYS A 115 -17.22 9.51 -1.20
C LYS A 115 -17.08 8.06 -1.63
N PHE A 116 -16.70 7.18 -0.70
CA PHE A 116 -16.78 5.73 -0.88
C PHE A 116 -18.27 5.34 -0.78
N ASP A 117 -19.06 5.76 -1.76
CA ASP A 117 -20.52 5.72 -1.68
C ASP A 117 -21.08 4.33 -1.94
N THR A 118 -20.26 3.35 -2.34
CA THR A 118 -20.80 2.03 -2.65
C THR A 118 -19.82 0.94 -2.23
N TRP A 119 -20.20 0.19 -1.18
CA TRP A 119 -19.56 -1.06 -0.80
C TRP A 119 -20.48 -2.21 -1.13
N SER A 120 -19.89 -3.38 -1.43
CA SER A 120 -20.60 -4.63 -1.69
C SER A 120 -19.97 -5.76 -0.90
N TRP A 121 -20.74 -6.78 -0.61
CA TRP A 121 -20.21 -8.00 -0.03
C TRP A 121 -19.30 -8.70 -1.05
N PRO A 122 -18.12 -9.21 -0.61
CA PRO A 122 -17.19 -9.87 -1.52
C PRO A 122 -17.71 -11.22 -2.05
N VAL A 123 -18.73 -11.78 -1.38
CA VAL A 123 -19.49 -12.96 -1.78
C VAL A 123 -20.97 -12.80 -1.37
N LYS A 124 -21.88 -13.53 -2.04
CA LYS A 124 -23.35 -13.36 -1.91
C LYS A 124 -23.99 -14.22 -0.81
N PHE A 125 -23.33 -14.41 0.32
CA PHE A 125 -23.88 -15.13 1.47
C PHE A 125 -23.22 -14.65 2.77
N PRO A 126 -23.86 -14.86 3.92
CA PRO A 126 -23.38 -14.34 5.20
C PRO A 126 -22.08 -15.01 5.66
N PRO A 127 -21.24 -14.32 6.43
CA PRO A 127 -20.03 -14.90 7.02
C PRO A 127 -20.38 -15.97 8.06
N ALA A 128 -19.52 -16.99 8.13
CA ALA A 128 -19.57 -18.03 9.15
C ALA A 128 -18.92 -17.58 10.46
N SER A 129 -17.89 -16.73 10.38
CA SER A 129 -17.23 -16.10 11.53
C SER A 129 -17.09 -14.61 11.29
N ARG A 130 -17.29 -13.82 12.34
CA ARG A 130 -17.30 -12.35 12.29
C ARG A 130 -16.07 -11.76 12.93
N PHE A 131 -15.85 -10.46 12.68
CA PHE A 131 -14.79 -9.69 13.29
C PHE A 131 -14.91 -9.71 14.83
N GLY A 132 -13.77 -9.88 15.51
CA GLY A 132 -13.67 -9.96 16.96
C GLY A 132 -13.30 -11.37 17.45
N SER A 133 -13.13 -11.55 18.76
CA SER A 133 -12.75 -12.84 19.37
C SER A 133 -11.53 -13.50 18.70
N GLY A 134 -10.52 -12.67 18.34
CA GLY A 134 -9.30 -13.14 17.65
C GLY A 134 -9.39 -13.15 16.13
N ASN A 135 -10.58 -13.04 15.53
CA ASN A 135 -10.74 -12.91 14.08
C ASN A 135 -10.56 -11.44 13.65
N LYS A 136 -9.64 -11.20 12.72
CA LYS A 136 -9.31 -9.88 12.20
C LYS A 136 -10.20 -9.43 11.03
N GLY A 137 -11.14 -10.26 10.62
CA GLY A 137 -12.01 -10.04 9.47
C GLY A 137 -13.30 -10.84 9.51
N LEU A 138 -13.73 -11.28 8.34
CA LEU A 138 -14.91 -12.12 8.13
C LEU A 138 -14.49 -13.42 7.44
N ASP A 139 -14.92 -14.57 7.96
CA ASP A 139 -14.67 -15.86 7.34
C ASP A 139 -15.94 -16.41 6.71
N PHE A 140 -15.80 -16.93 5.50
CA PHE A 140 -16.90 -17.51 4.73
C PHE A 140 -16.59 -18.97 4.39
N ASN A 141 -17.51 -19.87 4.70
CA ASN A 141 -17.40 -21.29 4.37
C ASN A 141 -17.85 -21.51 2.92
N ILE A 142 -16.92 -21.85 2.05
CA ILE A 142 -17.18 -22.07 0.63
C ILE A 142 -17.43 -23.57 0.38
N LYS A 143 -18.61 -23.90 -0.15
CA LYS A 143 -19.01 -25.30 -0.44
C LYS A 143 -19.04 -25.61 -1.94
N LYS A 144 -19.09 -24.59 -2.77
CA LYS A 144 -19.21 -24.69 -4.23
C LYS A 144 -18.28 -23.68 -4.89
N LYS A 145 -18.04 -23.84 -6.17
CA LYS A 145 -17.35 -22.83 -6.98
C LYS A 145 -17.93 -21.45 -6.72
N GLN A 146 -17.07 -20.49 -6.32
CA GLN A 146 -17.47 -19.16 -5.92
C GLN A 146 -16.53 -18.10 -6.48
N GLN A 147 -17.09 -17.09 -7.13
CA GLN A 147 -16.35 -15.88 -7.49
C GLN A 147 -16.21 -14.97 -6.28
N ILE A 148 -15.05 -14.37 -6.14
CA ILE A 148 -14.75 -13.32 -5.17
C ILE A 148 -14.69 -12.00 -5.93
N VAL A 149 -15.44 -11.01 -5.46
CA VAL A 149 -15.50 -9.71 -6.08
C VAL A 149 -14.92 -8.62 -5.18
N SER A 150 -14.50 -7.51 -5.78
CA SER A 150 -14.03 -6.34 -5.04
C SER A 150 -15.17 -5.73 -4.23
N ALA A 151 -14.98 -5.59 -2.94
CA ALA A 151 -15.96 -5.00 -2.03
C ALA A 151 -16.08 -3.48 -2.19
N GLY A 152 -15.05 -2.82 -2.71
CA GLY A 152 -14.99 -1.38 -2.96
C GLY A 152 -14.17 -1.07 -4.20
N GLN A 153 -14.34 0.12 -4.78
CA GLN A 153 -13.44 0.58 -5.83
C GLN A 153 -12.03 0.81 -5.29
N GLY A 154 -11.01 0.59 -6.11
CA GLY A 154 -9.63 0.80 -5.69
C GLY A 154 -8.61 0.34 -6.71
N THR A 155 -7.37 0.19 -6.25
CA THR A 155 -6.26 -0.34 -7.05
C THR A 155 -5.72 -1.61 -6.40
N VAL A 156 -5.56 -2.67 -7.17
CA VAL A 156 -4.90 -3.90 -6.70
C VAL A 156 -3.43 -3.61 -6.47
N VAL A 157 -2.99 -3.72 -5.22
CA VAL A 157 -1.60 -3.43 -4.82
C VAL A 157 -0.79 -4.69 -4.49
N TYR A 158 -1.46 -5.83 -4.42
CA TYR A 158 -0.86 -7.16 -4.33
C TYR A 158 -1.81 -8.22 -4.89
N ALA A 159 -1.29 -9.17 -5.64
CA ALA A 159 -2.04 -10.33 -6.15
C ALA A 159 -1.09 -11.52 -6.30
N GLY A 160 -1.01 -12.41 -5.29
CA GLY A 160 -0.02 -13.48 -5.27
C GLY A 160 -0.22 -14.53 -4.18
N ASN A 161 0.76 -15.43 -4.08
CA ASN A 161 0.83 -16.53 -3.10
C ASN A 161 2.11 -16.48 -2.25
N GLY A 162 2.86 -15.39 -2.29
CA GLY A 162 4.17 -15.28 -1.63
C GLY A 162 4.14 -15.03 -0.12
N ILE A 163 2.96 -14.90 0.50
CA ILE A 163 2.84 -14.62 1.93
C ILE A 163 2.55 -15.91 2.69
N ALA A 164 3.47 -16.27 3.61
CA ALA A 164 3.28 -17.43 4.47
C ALA A 164 1.97 -17.31 5.28
N GLY A 165 1.21 -18.40 5.33
CA GLY A 165 -0.10 -18.45 5.97
C GLY A 165 -1.28 -18.10 5.05
N PHE A 166 -1.01 -17.70 3.80
CA PHE A 166 -2.04 -17.40 2.80
C PHE A 166 -1.73 -18.16 1.51
N GLU A 167 -2.67 -18.98 1.02
CA GLU A 167 -2.47 -19.69 -0.26
C GLU A 167 -2.56 -18.74 -1.44
N ARG A 168 -3.58 -17.89 -1.45
CA ARG A 168 -3.76 -16.77 -2.38
C ARG A 168 -4.16 -15.55 -1.59
N LEU A 169 -3.54 -14.42 -1.88
CA LEU A 169 -3.89 -13.14 -1.27
C LEU A 169 -3.97 -12.06 -2.34
N ILE A 170 -5.06 -11.29 -2.29
CA ILE A 170 -5.23 -10.08 -3.07
C ILE A 170 -5.40 -8.93 -2.09
N ILE A 171 -4.71 -7.82 -2.30
CA ILE A 171 -4.88 -6.60 -1.51
C ILE A 171 -5.31 -5.48 -2.46
N VAL A 172 -6.41 -4.80 -2.11
CA VAL A 172 -6.93 -3.64 -2.84
C VAL A 172 -6.78 -2.40 -1.97
N LYS A 173 -6.15 -1.37 -2.50
CA LYS A 173 -6.03 -0.06 -1.89
C LYS A 173 -7.21 0.80 -2.32
N HIS A 174 -8.04 1.19 -1.37
CA HIS A 174 -9.23 2.03 -1.58
C HIS A 174 -8.92 3.52 -1.36
N SER A 175 -8.06 3.81 -0.37
CA SER A 175 -7.55 5.15 -0.08
C SER A 175 -6.13 5.09 0.49
N GLU A 176 -5.58 6.22 0.85
CA GLU A 176 -4.26 6.26 1.52
C GLU A 176 -4.26 5.54 2.88
N SER A 177 -5.41 5.39 3.50
CA SER A 177 -5.52 4.77 4.83
C SER A 177 -6.27 3.44 4.85
N LEU A 178 -6.98 3.07 3.77
CA LEU A 178 -7.90 1.93 3.77
C LEU A 178 -7.52 0.87 2.73
N LEU A 179 -7.26 -0.33 3.21
CA LEU A 179 -6.95 -1.51 2.40
C LEU A 179 -7.97 -2.61 2.69
N SER A 180 -8.34 -3.39 1.67
CA SER A 180 -9.02 -4.67 1.86
C SER A 180 -8.14 -5.83 1.41
N ALA A 181 -8.27 -6.97 2.04
CA ALA A 181 -7.58 -8.20 1.69
C ALA A 181 -8.55 -9.36 1.53
N TYR A 182 -8.26 -10.18 0.54
CA TYR A 182 -9.03 -11.33 0.11
C TYR A 182 -8.10 -12.54 0.12
N SER A 183 -8.23 -13.41 1.13
CA SER A 183 -7.42 -14.62 1.27
C SER A 183 -8.27 -15.85 1.01
N PHE A 184 -7.82 -16.71 0.10
CA PHE A 184 -8.58 -17.88 -0.33
C PHE A 184 -7.70 -18.93 -0.97
N ASN A 185 -8.24 -20.13 -1.13
CA ASN A 185 -7.67 -21.17 -1.97
C ASN A 185 -8.39 -21.19 -3.33
N GLY A 186 -7.62 -21.00 -4.42
CA GLY A 186 -8.22 -20.96 -5.75
C GLY A 186 -7.36 -20.25 -6.79
N ARG A 187 -8.02 -19.60 -7.74
CA ARG A 187 -7.38 -18.92 -8.85
C ARG A 187 -7.54 -17.41 -8.73
N ILE A 188 -6.43 -16.67 -8.81
CA ILE A 188 -6.43 -15.21 -8.97
C ILE A 188 -6.78 -14.88 -10.42
N ILE A 189 -7.74 -13.97 -10.64
CA ILE A 189 -8.19 -13.52 -11.97
C ILE A 189 -7.67 -12.10 -12.24
N THR A 190 -7.52 -11.30 -11.20
CA THR A 190 -6.98 -9.93 -11.29
C THR A 190 -5.45 -9.92 -11.34
N ARG A 191 -4.86 -8.74 -11.45
CA ARG A 191 -3.41 -8.52 -11.41
C ARG A 191 -3.08 -7.23 -10.66
N GLU A 192 -1.84 -7.11 -10.20
CA GLU A 192 -1.34 -5.87 -9.59
C GLU A 192 -1.45 -4.67 -10.54
N ARG A 193 -1.60 -3.51 -9.94
CA ARG A 193 -1.76 -2.20 -10.60
C ARG A 193 -3.05 -2.06 -11.42
N ARG A 194 -3.97 -3.03 -11.37
CA ARG A 194 -5.30 -2.89 -11.98
C ARG A 194 -6.19 -2.04 -11.09
N ASN A 195 -6.85 -1.03 -11.69
CA ASN A 195 -7.96 -0.36 -11.05
C ASN A 195 -9.20 -1.26 -11.15
N VAL A 196 -9.90 -1.41 -10.03
CA VAL A 196 -11.09 -2.23 -9.91
C VAL A 196 -12.27 -1.38 -9.42
N ALA A 197 -13.43 -1.64 -9.98
CA ALA A 197 -14.71 -1.13 -9.51
C ALA A 197 -15.29 -2.08 -8.45
N VAL A 198 -16.32 -1.61 -7.75
CA VAL A 198 -17.15 -2.48 -6.90
C VAL A 198 -17.73 -3.63 -7.75
N ASN A 199 -17.70 -4.84 -7.22
CA ASN A 199 -18.14 -6.08 -7.87
C ASN A 199 -17.26 -6.57 -9.04
N ASP A 200 -16.12 -5.95 -9.34
CA ASP A 200 -15.15 -6.53 -10.27
C ASP A 200 -14.62 -7.85 -9.73
N ILE A 201 -14.53 -8.87 -10.62
CA ILE A 201 -14.04 -10.20 -10.24
C ILE A 201 -12.55 -10.12 -9.94
N LEU A 202 -12.17 -10.52 -8.74
CA LEU A 202 -10.79 -10.61 -8.27
C LEU A 202 -10.24 -12.02 -8.38
N GLY A 203 -11.02 -13.00 -8.06
CA GLY A 203 -10.59 -14.40 -8.01
C GLY A 203 -11.76 -15.38 -8.01
N GLU A 204 -11.42 -16.65 -8.01
CA GLU A 204 -12.38 -17.75 -8.02
C GLU A 204 -11.89 -18.86 -7.10
N ILE A 205 -12.75 -19.29 -6.18
CA ILE A 205 -12.52 -20.43 -5.32
C ILE A 205 -13.07 -21.67 -6.03
N LEU A 206 -12.21 -22.67 -6.14
CA LEU A 206 -12.56 -24.00 -6.66
C LEU A 206 -12.45 -24.97 -5.47
N PRO A 207 -13.55 -25.44 -4.91
CA PRO A 207 -13.48 -26.42 -3.83
C PRO A 207 -12.76 -27.69 -4.31
N ILE A 208 -11.66 -28.02 -3.64
CA ILE A 208 -10.81 -29.19 -4.02
C ILE A 208 -11.19 -30.38 -3.17
N SER A 209 -12.36 -30.77 -2.98
CA SER A 209 -12.80 -31.94 -2.25
C SER A 209 -13.76 -31.69 -1.09
N THR A 210 -13.94 -32.69 -0.24
CA THR A 210 -14.85 -32.70 0.94
C THR A 210 -14.46 -31.73 2.08
N LYS A 211 -13.29 -31.07 1.98
CA LYS A 211 -12.86 -30.08 2.98
C LYS A 211 -13.55 -28.76 2.75
N ARG A 212 -13.93 -28.09 3.83
CA ARG A 212 -14.43 -26.72 3.78
C ARG A 212 -13.30 -25.79 3.38
N GLU A 213 -13.48 -25.07 2.29
CA GLU A 213 -12.62 -23.96 1.93
C GLU A 213 -13.07 -22.71 2.67
N VAL A 214 -12.14 -22.02 3.28
CA VAL A 214 -12.42 -20.75 3.98
C VAL A 214 -11.92 -19.60 3.13
N PHE A 215 -12.82 -18.67 2.84
CA PHE A 215 -12.47 -17.36 2.31
C PHE A 215 -12.44 -16.37 3.46
N HIS A 216 -11.31 -15.70 3.66
CA HIS A 216 -11.13 -14.66 4.67
C HIS A 216 -11.10 -13.28 4.01
N PHE A 217 -11.94 -12.38 4.50
CA PHE A 217 -12.02 -10.98 4.09
C PHE A 217 -11.67 -10.06 5.24
N GLU A 218 -10.66 -9.21 5.06
CA GLU A 218 -10.17 -8.31 6.11
C GLU A 218 -10.12 -6.87 5.58
N LEU A 219 -10.48 -5.92 6.42
CA LEU A 219 -10.25 -4.49 6.21
C LEU A 219 -9.21 -3.98 7.20
N ARG A 220 -8.30 -3.15 6.71
CA ARG A 220 -7.35 -2.42 7.57
C ARG A 220 -7.40 -0.92 7.31
N ARG A 221 -7.45 -0.19 8.40
CA ARG A 221 -7.29 1.26 8.39
C ARG A 221 -6.01 1.62 9.11
N ASN A 222 -5.09 2.36 8.44
CA ASN A 222 -3.76 2.69 8.97
C ASN A 222 -3.02 1.44 9.50
N GLY A 223 -3.04 0.36 8.73
CA GLY A 223 -2.40 -0.92 9.08
C GLY A 223 -3.15 -1.77 10.12
N GLN A 224 -4.14 -1.22 10.81
CA GLN A 224 -4.88 -1.92 11.88
C GLN A 224 -6.18 -2.54 11.36
N PRO A 225 -6.49 -3.80 11.71
CA PRO A 225 -7.75 -4.43 11.37
C PRO A 225 -8.95 -3.66 11.92
N VAL A 226 -9.97 -3.49 11.09
CA VAL A 226 -11.24 -2.86 11.47
C VAL A 226 -12.41 -3.75 11.05
N ASN A 227 -13.53 -3.66 11.77
CA ASN A 227 -14.71 -4.46 11.46
C ASN A 227 -15.24 -4.12 10.05
N PRO A 228 -15.23 -5.08 9.09
CA PRO A 228 -15.70 -4.82 7.74
C PRO A 228 -17.18 -4.47 7.66
N GLU A 229 -18.00 -4.94 8.58
CA GLU A 229 -19.44 -4.69 8.61
C GLU A 229 -19.80 -3.23 8.89
N GLN A 230 -18.83 -2.40 9.29
CA GLN A 230 -19.04 -0.95 9.44
C GLN A 230 -19.16 -0.22 8.10
N VAL A 231 -18.64 -0.81 7.02
CA VAL A 231 -18.69 -0.24 5.67
C VAL A 231 -19.52 -1.07 4.70
N LEU A 232 -19.65 -2.38 4.93
CA LEU A 232 -20.45 -3.26 4.09
C LEU A 232 -21.96 -2.98 4.27
N PRO A 233 -22.79 -3.22 3.24
CA PRO A 233 -24.24 -3.12 3.36
C PRO A 233 -24.77 -3.98 4.50
N LYS A 234 -25.82 -3.51 5.18
CA LYS A 234 -26.43 -4.26 6.31
C LYS A 234 -26.98 -5.63 5.93
N LYS A 235 -27.32 -5.84 4.66
CA LYS A 235 -27.78 -7.12 4.11
C LYS A 235 -26.84 -7.59 3.01
N VAL A 236 -26.58 -8.90 2.98
CA VAL A 236 -25.90 -9.55 1.85
C VAL A 236 -26.87 -9.58 0.67
N SER A 237 -26.47 -9.07 -0.48
CA SER A 237 -27.31 -8.99 -1.71
C SER A 237 -26.94 -10.11 -2.67
#